data_29b67621d11a8e138595ffc4283d7128
#
_entry.id   29b67621d11a8e138595ffc4283d7128
#
_cell.length_a   1.000
_cell.length_b   1.000
_cell.length_c   1.000
_cell.angle_alpha   90.00
_cell.angle_beta   90.00
_cell.angle_gamma   90.00
#
_symmetry.space_group_name_H-M   'P 1'
#
loop_
_entity.id
_entity.type
_entity.pdbx_description
1 polymer ?
#
loop_
_entity_poly.entity_id
_entity_poly.type
_entity_poly.pdbx_seq_one_letter_code
_entity_poly.pdbx_strand_id
1 'polypeptide(L)'
;VMEAVDQLVHEAVICQRQGVFFTVRSGRADKALLCKVVKLGKNFAFVMLEDGTSDIFIPGRFTRGAMPGDKVLVEKFAHPRVEGSDEGEILAVLEEKNSLVGTMHRMQGRLKFVPDDCPAISMQVMRDCEGSAKDGDKVAVEILLRGNRQEDHRVGVAMRFGSCDEAKRCAKALLYAQDIRSRFPDKVREEAKKLDNATVTEADTEGRMDLRALPIFTI
;
A
#
# COMPACT_ATOMS: atom_id res chain seq x y z
N VAL A 1 -8.55 17.78 23.22
CA VAL A 1 -7.87 18.44 22.05
C VAL A 1 -7.70 17.42 20.93
N MET A 2 -7.18 16.20 21.18
CA MET A 2 -7.00 15.18 20.13
C MET A 2 -8.32 14.77 19.47
N GLU A 3 -9.37 14.49 20.27
CA GLU A 3 -10.70 14.16 19.73
C GLU A 3 -11.26 15.23 18.76
N ALA A 4 -11.06 16.53 19.09
CA ALA A 4 -11.48 17.61 18.20
C ALA A 4 -10.66 17.68 16.91
N VAL A 5 -9.38 17.34 16.96
CA VAL A 5 -8.50 17.26 15.78
C VAL A 5 -8.94 16.08 14.91
N ASP A 6 -9.18 14.90 15.50
CA ASP A 6 -9.63 13.72 14.78
C ASP A 6 -10.99 13.96 14.12
N GLN A 7 -11.89 14.67 14.79
CA GLN A 7 -13.18 15.08 14.23
C GLN A 7 -12.98 16.02 13.02
N LEU A 8 -12.12 17.04 13.13
CA LEU A 8 -11.85 17.97 12.03
C LEU A 8 -11.19 17.27 10.82
N VAL A 9 -10.37 16.25 11.05
CA VAL A 9 -9.83 15.41 9.99
C VAL A 9 -10.92 14.56 9.35
N HIS A 10 -11.80 13.96 10.15
CA HIS A 10 -12.92 13.15 9.66
C HIS A 10 -13.93 14.00 8.86
N GLU A 11 -14.17 15.22 9.26
CA GLU A 11 -15.01 16.18 8.55
C GLU A 11 -14.31 16.83 7.34
N ALA A 12 -13.08 16.43 7.05
CA ALA A 12 -12.25 16.97 5.97
C ALA A 12 -12.04 18.51 6.03
N VAL A 13 -12.13 19.10 7.22
CA VAL A 13 -11.83 20.52 7.46
C VAL A 13 -10.32 20.76 7.49
N ILE A 14 -9.59 19.83 8.06
CA ILE A 14 -8.12 19.79 8.08
C ILE A 14 -7.61 18.43 7.57
N CYS A 15 -6.41 18.41 7.04
CA CYS A 15 -5.70 17.18 6.73
C CYS A 15 -4.31 17.20 7.38
N GLN A 16 -3.80 16.02 7.72
CA GLN A 16 -2.46 15.86 8.27
C GLN A 16 -1.49 15.41 7.18
N ARG A 17 -0.32 16.04 7.12
CA ARG A 17 0.78 15.63 6.26
C ARG A 17 2.09 15.76 7.02
N GLN A 18 2.84 14.67 7.15
CA GLN A 18 4.11 14.62 7.89
C GLN A 18 4.03 15.21 9.30
N GLY A 19 2.94 14.90 10.02
CA GLY A 19 2.71 15.41 11.38
C GLY A 19 2.22 16.86 11.48
N VAL A 20 2.09 17.58 10.35
CA VAL A 20 1.58 18.96 10.31
C VAL A 20 0.16 18.96 9.76
N PHE A 21 -0.71 19.72 10.42
CA PHE A 21 -2.10 19.89 10.00
C PHE A 21 -2.25 21.09 9.07
N PHE A 22 -3.04 20.91 8.02
CA PHE A 22 -3.38 21.93 7.02
C PHE A 22 -4.89 22.05 6.89
N THR A 23 -5.39 23.26 6.67
CA THR A 23 -6.79 23.47 6.33
C THR A 23 -7.09 23.02 4.91
N VAL A 24 -8.15 22.25 4.72
CA VAL A 24 -8.73 22.02 3.41
C VAL A 24 -9.43 23.31 2.99
N ARG A 25 -9.15 23.83 1.79
CA ARG A 25 -9.71 25.11 1.33
C ARG A 25 -11.23 25.11 1.47
N SER A 26 -11.75 26.02 2.30
CA SER A 26 -13.18 26.19 2.54
C SER A 26 -13.95 26.39 1.24
N GLY A 27 -15.12 25.75 1.13
CA GLY A 27 -16.01 25.82 -0.04
C GLY A 27 -15.86 24.67 -1.05
N ARG A 28 -14.88 23.77 -0.89
CA ARG A 28 -14.72 22.59 -1.73
C ARG A 28 -14.97 21.27 -0.98
N ALA A 29 -14.91 21.28 0.35
CA ALA A 29 -15.08 20.09 1.17
C ALA A 29 -16.48 19.46 1.02
N ASP A 30 -17.52 20.27 0.87
CA ASP A 30 -18.91 19.80 0.77
C ASP A 30 -19.20 18.97 -0.50
N LYS A 31 -18.33 19.06 -1.51
CA LYS A 31 -18.41 18.32 -2.77
C LYS A 31 -17.32 17.27 -2.91
N ALA A 32 -16.49 17.15 -1.91
CA ALA A 32 -15.35 16.27 -1.96
C ALA A 32 -15.75 14.83 -1.58
N LEU A 33 -15.15 13.87 -2.27
CA LEU A 33 -15.39 12.46 -2.11
C LEU A 33 -14.19 11.82 -1.43
N LEU A 34 -14.46 10.94 -0.48
CA LEU A 34 -13.43 10.13 0.15
C LEU A 34 -13.09 8.94 -0.75
N CYS A 35 -11.83 8.85 -1.13
CA CYS A 35 -11.35 7.87 -2.10
C CYS A 35 -10.04 7.23 -1.64
N LYS A 36 -9.71 6.09 -2.23
CA LYS A 36 -8.42 5.43 -2.09
C LYS A 36 -7.70 5.41 -3.43
N VAL A 37 -6.41 5.74 -3.45
CA VAL A 37 -5.58 5.60 -4.66
C VAL A 37 -5.37 4.13 -4.93
N VAL A 38 -5.86 3.64 -6.07
CA VAL A 38 -5.78 2.22 -6.45
C VAL A 38 -4.72 1.95 -7.51
N LYS A 39 -4.50 2.92 -8.40
CA LYS A 39 -3.52 2.77 -9.48
C LYS A 39 -2.83 4.10 -9.77
N LEU A 40 -1.55 4.01 -10.05
CA LEU A 40 -0.73 5.15 -10.42
C LEU A 40 0.02 4.86 -11.72
N GLY A 41 -0.09 5.75 -12.69
CA GLY A 41 0.70 5.75 -13.91
C GLY A 41 1.69 6.92 -13.91
N LYS A 42 2.46 7.07 -14.99
CA LYS A 42 3.46 8.13 -15.10
C LYS A 42 2.86 9.53 -14.95
N ASN A 43 1.68 9.76 -15.53
CA ASN A 43 1.03 11.09 -15.61
C ASN A 43 -0.44 11.03 -15.21
N PHE A 44 -0.86 10.06 -14.43
CA PHE A 44 -2.25 9.93 -13.97
C PHE A 44 -2.33 9.02 -12.75
N ALA A 45 -3.44 9.11 -12.04
CA ALA A 45 -3.85 8.13 -11.04
C ALA A 45 -5.31 7.73 -11.26
N PHE A 46 -5.70 6.56 -10.77
CA PHE A 46 -7.08 6.19 -10.52
C PHE A 46 -7.31 6.11 -9.03
N VAL A 47 -8.39 6.70 -8.60
CA VAL A 47 -8.86 6.62 -7.23
C VAL A 47 -10.24 5.97 -7.21
N MET A 48 -10.49 5.12 -6.24
CA MET A 48 -11.75 4.42 -6.06
C MET A 48 -12.48 4.99 -4.86
N LEU A 49 -13.79 5.19 -4.97
CA LEU A 49 -14.63 5.54 -3.84
C LEU A 49 -14.54 4.46 -2.76
N GLU A 50 -14.69 4.82 -1.48
CA GLU A 50 -14.64 3.85 -0.38
C GLU A 50 -15.70 2.75 -0.47
N ASP A 51 -16.83 3.04 -1.10
CA ASP A 51 -17.91 2.07 -1.36
C ASP A 51 -17.61 1.13 -2.55
N GLY A 52 -16.50 1.36 -3.27
CA GLY A 52 -16.07 0.54 -4.40
C GLY A 52 -16.93 0.69 -5.67
N THR A 53 -17.81 1.70 -5.75
CA THR A 53 -18.80 1.82 -6.81
C THR A 53 -18.26 2.42 -8.10
N SER A 54 -17.27 3.30 -8.05
CA SER A 54 -16.68 3.92 -9.24
C SER A 54 -15.25 4.36 -9.07
N ASP A 55 -14.52 4.36 -10.19
CA ASP A 55 -13.16 4.88 -10.29
C ASP A 55 -13.19 6.30 -10.87
N ILE A 56 -12.39 7.18 -10.31
CA ILE A 56 -12.20 8.55 -10.79
C ILE A 56 -10.79 8.68 -11.37
N PHE A 57 -10.68 9.18 -12.58
CA PHE A 57 -9.42 9.49 -13.22
C PHE A 57 -8.85 10.80 -12.70
N ILE A 58 -7.60 10.80 -12.28
CA ILE A 58 -6.89 11.98 -11.80
C ILE A 58 -5.71 12.28 -12.74
N PRO A 59 -5.74 13.36 -13.51
CA PRO A 59 -4.60 13.77 -14.32
C PRO A 59 -3.37 14.08 -13.47
N GLY A 60 -2.17 13.78 -13.97
CA GLY A 60 -0.92 13.80 -13.20
C GLY A 60 -0.62 15.08 -12.43
N ARG A 61 -0.97 16.24 -13.02
CA ARG A 61 -0.81 17.55 -12.35
C ARG A 61 -1.67 17.73 -11.09
N PHE A 62 -2.70 16.90 -10.91
CA PHE A 62 -3.66 16.96 -9.81
C PHE A 62 -3.50 15.82 -8.81
N THR A 63 -2.48 14.97 -8.96
CA THR A 63 -2.24 13.82 -8.07
C THR A 63 -1.64 14.21 -6.73
N ARG A 64 -1.05 15.39 -6.61
CA ARG A 64 -0.42 15.93 -5.39
C ARG A 64 0.57 14.96 -4.71
N GLY A 65 1.26 14.14 -5.52
CA GLY A 65 2.20 13.16 -5.00
C GLY A 65 1.55 11.99 -4.24
N ALA A 66 0.24 11.80 -4.37
CA ALA A 66 -0.43 10.65 -3.75
C ALA A 66 0.08 9.33 -4.31
N MET A 67 0.19 8.32 -3.45
CA MET A 67 0.71 7.00 -3.75
C MET A 67 -0.39 5.94 -3.66
N PRO A 68 -0.23 4.79 -4.33
CA PRO A 68 -1.17 3.68 -4.21
C PRO A 68 -1.36 3.26 -2.75
N GLY A 69 -2.62 3.19 -2.34
CA GLY A 69 -3.01 2.88 -0.98
C GLY A 69 -3.28 4.09 -0.09
N ASP A 70 -2.90 5.31 -0.51
CA ASP A 70 -3.26 6.53 0.22
C ASP A 70 -4.78 6.74 0.20
N LYS A 71 -5.34 7.23 1.33
CA LYS A 71 -6.69 7.77 1.36
C LYS A 71 -6.66 9.26 1.05
N VAL A 72 -7.49 9.68 0.14
CA VAL A 72 -7.47 11.02 -0.45
C VAL A 72 -8.86 11.62 -0.51
N LEU A 73 -8.90 12.94 -0.42
CA LEU A 73 -10.08 13.73 -0.66
C LEU A 73 -10.05 14.21 -2.12
N VAL A 74 -11.11 13.95 -2.87
CA VAL A 74 -11.18 14.20 -4.32
C VAL A 74 -12.38 15.05 -4.66
N GLU A 75 -12.20 16.05 -5.51
CA GLU A 75 -13.30 16.80 -6.13
C GLU A 75 -13.40 16.42 -7.60
N LYS A 76 -14.62 16.03 -8.04
CA LYS A 76 -14.89 15.76 -9.46
C LYS A 76 -14.95 17.07 -10.25
N PHE A 77 -14.43 17.06 -11.47
CA PHE A 77 -14.59 18.18 -12.38
C PHE A 77 -16.04 18.27 -12.89
N ALA A 78 -16.57 19.49 -12.92
CA ALA A 78 -17.90 19.74 -13.49
C ALA A 78 -17.96 19.44 -15.00
N HIS A 79 -16.82 19.60 -15.69
CA HIS A 79 -16.66 19.35 -17.13
C HIS A 79 -15.43 18.47 -17.35
N PRO A 80 -15.59 17.12 -17.36
CA PRO A 80 -14.51 16.20 -17.67
C PRO A 80 -14.09 16.38 -19.14
N ARG A 81 -12.84 16.01 -19.45
CA ARG A 81 -12.31 16.09 -20.82
C ARG A 81 -12.92 15.05 -21.74
N VAL A 82 -13.27 13.89 -21.17
CA VAL A 82 -13.92 12.81 -21.89
C VAL A 82 -15.35 12.71 -21.36
N GLU A 83 -16.30 12.92 -22.25
CA GLU A 83 -17.72 12.85 -21.92
C GLU A 83 -18.08 11.45 -21.38
N GLY A 84 -18.78 11.41 -20.26
CA GLY A 84 -19.16 10.15 -19.58
C GLY A 84 -18.08 9.53 -18.70
N SER A 85 -16.90 10.16 -18.56
CA SER A 85 -15.88 9.72 -17.61
C SER A 85 -15.91 10.57 -16.33
N ASP A 86 -15.60 9.94 -15.19
CA ASP A 86 -15.37 10.67 -13.96
C ASP A 86 -13.90 11.13 -13.91
N GLU A 87 -13.69 12.44 -13.99
CA GLU A 87 -12.38 13.07 -13.80
C GLU A 87 -12.40 13.99 -12.57
N GLY A 88 -11.25 14.13 -11.90
CA GLY A 88 -11.16 14.99 -10.73
C GLY A 88 -9.75 15.43 -10.35
N GLU A 89 -9.68 16.11 -9.21
CA GLU A 89 -8.41 16.48 -8.57
C GLU A 89 -8.35 16.00 -7.13
N ILE A 90 -7.18 15.60 -6.67
CA ILE A 90 -6.92 15.32 -5.26
C ILE A 90 -6.79 16.66 -4.53
N LEU A 91 -7.66 16.91 -3.57
CA LEU A 91 -7.62 18.10 -2.72
C LEU A 91 -6.62 17.94 -1.58
N ALA A 92 -6.62 16.75 -0.96
CA ALA A 92 -5.76 16.43 0.17
C ALA A 92 -5.47 14.93 0.24
N VAL A 93 -4.32 14.57 0.81
CA VAL A 93 -4.01 13.21 1.25
C VAL A 93 -4.31 13.15 2.74
N LEU A 94 -5.26 12.30 3.13
CA LEU A 94 -5.75 12.19 4.51
C LEU A 94 -4.97 11.16 5.31
N GLU A 95 -4.77 9.99 4.71
CA GLU A 95 -3.95 8.92 5.29
C GLU A 95 -2.85 8.52 4.29
N GLU A 96 -1.62 8.51 4.75
CA GLU A 96 -0.44 8.21 3.93
C GLU A 96 0.00 6.76 4.10
N LYS A 97 0.10 6.02 2.99
CA LYS A 97 0.80 4.73 2.97
C LYS A 97 2.28 4.97 2.69
N ASN A 98 3.12 4.90 3.70
CA ASN A 98 4.53 5.23 3.57
C ASN A 98 5.43 4.04 3.22
N SER A 99 4.95 2.79 3.37
CA SER A 99 5.72 1.58 3.04
C SER A 99 5.43 1.11 1.62
N LEU A 100 6.48 0.92 0.83
CA LEU A 100 6.42 0.47 -0.57
C LEU A 100 7.40 -0.68 -0.77
N VAL A 101 7.05 -1.60 -1.68
CA VAL A 101 7.95 -2.67 -2.15
C VAL A 101 8.32 -2.44 -3.61
N GLY A 102 9.55 -2.72 -3.96
CA GLY A 102 10.05 -2.54 -5.30
C GLY A 102 11.48 -3.01 -5.48
N THR A 103 12.11 -2.53 -6.54
CA THR A 103 13.46 -2.93 -6.93
C THR A 103 14.40 -1.71 -6.94
N MET A 104 15.62 -1.92 -6.50
CA MET A 104 16.69 -0.93 -6.59
C MET A 104 17.34 -0.98 -7.96
N HIS A 105 17.49 0.19 -8.59
CA HIS A 105 18.17 0.32 -9.87
C HIS A 105 19.24 1.40 -9.84
N ARG A 106 20.40 1.10 -10.41
CA ARG A 106 21.47 2.10 -10.58
C ARG A 106 21.19 2.94 -11.82
N MET A 107 20.80 4.18 -11.59
CA MET A 107 20.53 5.16 -12.64
C MET A 107 21.44 6.37 -12.47
N GLN A 108 22.21 6.74 -13.51
CA GLN A 108 23.15 7.87 -13.47
C GLN A 108 24.11 7.83 -12.26
N GLY A 109 24.63 6.64 -11.95
CA GLY A 109 25.59 6.45 -10.84
C GLY A 109 24.98 6.41 -9.43
N ARG A 110 23.67 6.62 -9.27
CA ARG A 110 22.98 6.61 -7.99
C ARG A 110 21.97 5.47 -7.92
N LEU A 111 21.75 4.93 -6.74
CA LEU A 111 20.65 4.00 -6.50
C LEU A 111 19.33 4.76 -6.45
N LYS A 112 18.37 4.29 -7.23
CA LYS A 112 16.98 4.74 -7.21
C LYS A 112 16.08 3.56 -6.92
N PHE A 113 14.99 3.83 -6.27
CA PHE A 113 13.94 2.86 -5.99
C PHE A 113 12.84 2.94 -7.04
N VAL A 114 12.44 1.80 -7.59
CA VAL A 114 11.31 1.67 -8.53
C VAL A 114 10.25 0.80 -7.88
N PRO A 115 9.06 1.36 -7.55
CA PRO A 115 7.97 0.60 -6.94
C PRO A 115 7.43 -0.47 -7.89
N ASP A 116 7.05 -1.65 -7.35
CA ASP A 116 6.44 -2.71 -8.15
C ASP A 116 5.07 -2.32 -8.70
N ASP A 117 4.28 -1.61 -7.89
CA ASP A 117 2.94 -1.16 -8.24
C ASP A 117 2.95 -0.01 -9.28
N CYS A 118 4.09 0.65 -9.48
CA CYS A 118 4.23 1.75 -10.42
C CYS A 118 5.63 1.83 -11.03
N PRO A 119 6.01 0.90 -11.93
CA PRO A 119 7.36 0.82 -12.50
C PRO A 119 7.73 2.01 -13.41
N ALA A 120 6.76 2.86 -13.76
CA ALA A 120 7.00 4.08 -14.53
C ALA A 120 7.62 5.23 -13.72
N ILE A 121 7.70 5.08 -12.39
CA ILE A 121 8.20 6.09 -11.46
C ILE A 121 9.46 5.58 -10.80
N SER A 122 10.44 6.47 -10.60
CA SER A 122 11.63 6.17 -9.81
C SER A 122 11.80 7.24 -8.73
N MET A 123 12.10 6.81 -7.51
CA MET A 123 12.31 7.67 -6.35
C MET A 123 13.77 7.68 -5.94
N GLN A 124 14.23 8.81 -5.44
CA GLN A 124 15.59 8.93 -4.95
C GLN A 124 15.70 8.37 -3.54
N VAL A 125 16.67 7.48 -3.32
CA VAL A 125 17.03 7.03 -1.98
C VAL A 125 17.84 8.12 -1.29
N MET A 126 17.54 8.41 -0.04
CA MET A 126 18.29 9.37 0.76
C MET A 126 19.69 8.82 1.07
N ARG A 127 20.66 9.73 1.15
CA ARG A 127 22.01 9.37 1.57
C ARG A 127 21.97 8.73 2.96
N ASP A 128 22.83 7.75 3.17
CA ASP A 128 22.93 6.98 4.41
C ASP A 128 21.68 6.16 4.79
N CYS A 129 20.64 6.16 3.93
CA CYS A 129 19.44 5.35 4.07
C CYS A 129 19.35 4.22 3.02
N GLU A 130 20.42 3.94 2.30
CA GLU A 130 20.50 2.85 1.31
C GLU A 130 20.68 1.48 1.99
N GLY A 131 21.14 1.46 3.23
CA GLY A 131 21.47 0.24 3.93
C GLY A 131 22.50 -0.59 3.16
N SER A 132 22.28 -1.91 3.10
CA SER A 132 23.11 -2.84 2.30
C SER A 132 22.53 -3.15 0.92
N ALA A 133 21.58 -2.36 0.44
CA ALA A 133 20.91 -2.61 -0.84
C ALA A 133 21.83 -2.36 -2.02
N LYS A 134 21.69 -3.18 -3.04
CA LYS A 134 22.48 -3.15 -4.28
C LYS A 134 21.55 -3.01 -5.48
N ASP A 135 22.15 -2.71 -6.62
CA ASP A 135 21.46 -2.77 -7.91
C ASP A 135 20.84 -4.15 -8.13
N GLY A 136 19.57 -4.21 -8.56
CA GLY A 136 18.83 -5.44 -8.75
C GLY A 136 18.25 -6.05 -7.46
N ASP A 137 18.41 -5.43 -6.30
CA ASP A 137 17.81 -5.95 -5.08
C ASP A 137 16.33 -5.59 -4.94
N LYS A 138 15.55 -6.57 -4.49
CA LYS A 138 14.19 -6.39 -4.01
C LYS A 138 14.23 -5.86 -2.59
N VAL A 139 13.53 -4.74 -2.35
CA VAL A 139 13.53 -4.03 -1.07
C VAL A 139 12.13 -3.57 -0.67
N ALA A 140 11.93 -3.39 0.63
CA ALA A 140 10.89 -2.51 1.14
C ALA A 140 11.53 -1.19 1.55
N VAL A 141 10.87 -0.09 1.22
CA VAL A 141 11.29 1.26 1.56
C VAL A 141 10.20 1.99 2.34
N GLU A 142 10.61 2.99 3.11
CA GLU A 142 9.71 3.97 3.69
C GLU A 142 9.89 5.32 2.99
N ILE A 143 8.78 6.02 2.73
CA ILE A 143 8.82 7.39 2.24
C ILE A 143 9.16 8.30 3.43
N LEU A 144 10.37 8.83 3.41
CA LEU A 144 10.87 9.70 4.48
C LEU A 144 10.47 11.16 4.27
N LEU A 145 10.41 11.59 3.01
CA LEU A 145 9.95 12.92 2.63
C LEU A 145 8.99 12.80 1.44
N ARG A 146 7.81 13.38 1.57
CA ARG A 146 6.84 13.46 0.48
C ARG A 146 6.99 14.76 -0.30
N GLY A 147 7.06 14.65 -1.62
CA GLY A 147 7.03 15.76 -2.57
C GLY A 147 5.64 15.98 -3.15
N ASN A 148 5.50 17.03 -3.97
CA ASN A 148 4.26 17.32 -4.69
C ASN A 148 4.06 16.42 -5.91
N ARG A 149 5.12 15.79 -6.38
CA ARG A 149 5.10 14.74 -7.41
C ARG A 149 5.69 13.47 -6.82
N GLN A 150 5.30 12.35 -7.38
CA GLN A 150 5.79 11.04 -6.92
C GLN A 150 7.32 10.90 -7.06
N GLU A 151 7.90 11.47 -8.10
CA GLU A 151 9.35 11.47 -8.36
C GLU A 151 10.14 12.30 -7.32
N ASP A 152 9.47 13.26 -6.68
CA ASP A 152 10.07 14.13 -5.67
C ASP A 152 10.11 13.49 -4.28
N HIS A 153 9.47 12.33 -4.10
CA HIS A 153 9.57 11.59 -2.85
C HIS A 153 11.01 11.16 -2.60
N ARG A 154 11.37 11.10 -1.32
CA ARG A 154 12.64 10.57 -0.84
C ARG A 154 12.37 9.39 0.06
N VAL A 155 13.05 8.29 -0.24
CA VAL A 155 12.83 7.01 0.44
C VAL A 155 14.09 6.55 1.16
N GLY A 156 13.89 5.74 2.19
CA GLY A 156 14.94 4.99 2.87
C GLY A 156 14.64 3.50 2.82
N VAL A 157 15.66 2.67 2.73
CA VAL A 157 15.51 1.20 2.74
C VAL A 157 15.18 0.73 4.16
N ALA A 158 13.99 0.17 4.35
CA ALA A 158 13.55 -0.43 5.61
C ALA A 158 13.94 -1.91 5.68
N MET A 159 13.85 -2.64 4.56
CA MET A 159 14.19 -4.06 4.51
C MET A 159 14.75 -4.46 3.14
N ARG A 160 15.79 -5.29 3.15
CA ARG A 160 16.35 -5.92 1.95
C ARG A 160 15.95 -7.38 1.88
N PHE A 161 15.33 -7.80 0.79
CA PHE A 161 14.98 -9.21 0.55
C PHE A 161 16.09 -9.96 -0.21
N GLY A 162 16.84 -9.28 -1.07
CA GLY A 162 17.92 -9.82 -1.90
C GLY A 162 17.65 -9.65 -3.38
N SER A 163 18.39 -10.37 -4.24
CA SER A 163 18.28 -10.22 -5.70
C SER A 163 16.86 -10.47 -6.21
N CYS A 164 16.40 -9.62 -7.13
CA CYS A 164 15.12 -9.80 -7.82
C CYS A 164 15.12 -11.00 -8.80
N ASP A 165 16.27 -11.56 -9.12
CA ASP A 165 16.40 -12.76 -9.95
C ASP A 165 16.04 -14.05 -9.19
N GLU A 166 15.98 -13.99 -7.85
CA GLU A 166 15.60 -15.10 -7.01
C GLU A 166 14.10 -15.10 -6.71
N ALA A 167 13.31 -15.99 -7.31
CA ALA A 167 11.86 -16.10 -7.10
C ALA A 167 11.45 -16.15 -5.61
N LYS A 168 12.24 -16.83 -4.77
CA LYS A 168 12.00 -16.91 -3.32
C LYS A 168 12.09 -15.54 -2.63
N ARG A 169 12.95 -14.66 -3.12
CA ARG A 169 13.10 -13.28 -2.59
C ARG A 169 11.91 -12.42 -3.02
N CYS A 170 11.52 -12.53 -4.29
CA CYS A 170 10.33 -11.85 -4.82
C CYS A 170 9.06 -12.28 -4.08
N ALA A 171 8.88 -13.59 -3.83
CA ALA A 171 7.75 -14.10 -3.06
C ALA A 171 7.70 -13.52 -1.63
N LYS A 172 8.85 -13.43 -0.94
CA LYS A 172 8.91 -12.79 0.39
C LYS A 172 8.54 -11.32 0.34
N ALA A 173 9.02 -10.59 -0.67
CA ALA A 173 8.70 -9.19 -0.86
C ALA A 173 7.20 -8.98 -1.14
N LEU A 174 6.59 -9.86 -1.95
CA LEU A 174 5.16 -9.84 -2.23
C LEU A 174 4.31 -10.10 -0.96
N LEU A 175 4.67 -11.11 -0.17
CA LEU A 175 3.99 -11.37 1.11
C LEU A 175 4.08 -10.16 2.05
N TYR A 176 5.24 -9.52 2.10
CA TYR A 176 5.44 -8.31 2.89
C TYR A 176 4.56 -7.15 2.40
N ALA A 177 4.49 -6.94 1.06
CA ALA A 177 3.67 -5.88 0.45
C ALA A 177 2.18 -6.03 0.75
N GLN A 178 1.72 -7.28 0.91
CA GLN A 178 0.32 -7.63 1.23
C GLN A 178 0.05 -7.78 2.74
N ASP A 179 1.05 -7.45 3.58
CA ASP A 179 0.98 -7.65 5.05
C ASP A 179 0.63 -9.10 5.45
N ILE A 180 1.04 -10.07 4.62
CA ILE A 180 0.83 -11.49 4.87
C ILE A 180 1.96 -12.01 5.75
N ARG A 181 1.63 -12.50 6.93
CA ARG A 181 2.59 -13.08 7.84
C ARG A 181 3.15 -14.39 7.28
N SER A 182 4.46 -14.48 7.10
CA SER A 182 5.15 -15.68 6.63
C SER A 182 5.35 -16.75 7.72
N ARG A 183 5.03 -16.42 8.97
CA ARG A 183 5.15 -17.32 10.13
C ARG A 183 3.97 -17.16 11.05
N PHE A 184 3.51 -18.27 11.62
CA PHE A 184 2.53 -18.23 12.69
C PHE A 184 3.14 -17.59 13.96
N PRO A 185 2.33 -16.87 14.76
CA PRO A 185 2.75 -16.40 16.07
C PRO A 185 3.29 -17.53 16.94
N ASP A 186 4.24 -17.22 17.83
CA ASP A 186 4.91 -18.23 18.65
C ASP A 186 3.93 -19.03 19.50
N LYS A 187 2.88 -18.39 20.05
CA LYS A 187 1.80 -19.07 20.78
C LYS A 187 1.12 -20.16 19.96
N VAL A 188 0.79 -19.86 18.68
CA VAL A 188 0.17 -20.83 17.77
C VAL A 188 1.12 -21.98 17.45
N ARG A 189 2.42 -21.68 17.29
CA ARG A 189 3.44 -22.73 17.06
C ARG A 189 3.65 -23.63 18.27
N GLU A 190 3.61 -23.06 19.48
CA GLU A 190 3.70 -23.83 20.71
C GLU A 190 2.49 -24.74 20.91
N GLU A 191 1.30 -24.23 20.58
CA GLU A 191 0.06 -25.01 20.64
C GLU A 191 0.07 -26.14 19.61
N ALA A 192 0.48 -25.86 18.38
CA ALA A 192 0.64 -26.87 17.34
C ALA A 192 1.64 -27.97 17.77
N LYS A 193 2.77 -27.61 18.40
CA LYS A 193 3.74 -28.60 18.91
C LYS A 193 3.15 -29.52 19.97
N LYS A 194 2.22 -29.05 20.79
CA LYS A 194 1.52 -29.92 21.77
C LYS A 194 0.64 -30.94 21.09
N LEU A 195 0.16 -30.63 19.89
CA LEU A 195 -0.70 -31.51 19.09
C LEU A 195 0.09 -32.44 18.15
N ASP A 196 1.41 -32.22 17.96
CA ASP A 196 2.24 -33.05 17.06
C ASP A 196 2.19 -34.55 17.37
N ASN A 197 1.99 -34.92 18.61
CA ASN A 197 1.87 -36.31 19.09
C ASN A 197 0.44 -36.71 19.41
N ALA A 198 -0.56 -35.86 19.13
CA ALA A 198 -1.95 -36.18 19.38
C ALA A 198 -2.43 -37.20 18.34
N THR A 199 -2.96 -38.33 18.82
CA THR A 199 -3.59 -39.34 17.97
C THR A 199 -5.09 -39.19 18.05
N VAL A 200 -5.77 -39.43 16.94
CA VAL A 200 -7.24 -39.44 16.90
C VAL A 200 -7.72 -40.65 17.75
N THR A 201 -8.49 -40.39 18.77
CA THR A 201 -9.06 -41.38 19.67
C THR A 201 -10.50 -41.78 19.21
N GLU A 202 -11.04 -42.86 19.77
CA GLU A 202 -12.41 -43.26 19.52
C GLU A 202 -13.44 -42.19 19.92
N ALA A 203 -13.15 -41.44 21.00
CA ALA A 203 -13.97 -40.32 21.43
C ALA A 203 -14.03 -39.19 20.39
N ASP A 204 -12.93 -38.96 19.65
CA ASP A 204 -12.88 -37.94 18.59
C ASP A 204 -13.69 -38.35 17.35
N THR A 205 -14.02 -39.63 17.21
CA THR A 205 -14.76 -40.17 16.06
C THR A 205 -16.25 -40.34 16.34
N GLU A 206 -16.68 -40.21 17.59
CA GLU A 206 -18.09 -40.36 17.98
C GLU A 206 -18.96 -39.32 17.26
N GLY A 207 -20.01 -39.79 16.62
CA GLY A 207 -20.93 -38.96 15.82
C GLY A 207 -20.40 -38.46 14.47
N ARG A 208 -19.19 -38.91 14.05
CA ARG A 208 -18.62 -38.58 12.73
C ARG A 208 -18.79 -39.73 11.75
N MET A 209 -18.95 -39.37 10.48
CA MET A 209 -18.97 -40.34 9.38
C MET A 209 -17.58 -40.86 9.10
N ASP A 210 -17.40 -42.19 9.06
CA ASP A 210 -16.13 -42.79 8.68
C ASP A 210 -15.93 -42.76 7.16
N LEU A 211 -15.00 -41.93 6.71
CA LEU A 211 -14.65 -41.79 5.29
C LEU A 211 -13.32 -42.45 4.92
N ARG A 212 -12.70 -43.22 5.82
CA ARG A 212 -11.37 -43.81 5.58
C ARG A 212 -11.33 -44.81 4.42
N ALA A 213 -12.49 -45.36 4.04
CA ALA A 213 -12.59 -46.21 2.86
C ALA A 213 -12.70 -45.48 1.52
N LEU A 214 -12.84 -44.15 1.53
CA LEU A 214 -12.96 -43.35 0.31
C LEU A 214 -11.61 -42.81 -0.11
N PRO A 215 -11.27 -42.80 -1.41
CA PRO A 215 -10.05 -42.16 -1.92
C PRO A 215 -10.25 -40.63 -1.91
N ILE A 216 -9.96 -40.00 -0.76
CA ILE A 216 -10.08 -38.54 -0.58
C ILE A 216 -8.67 -37.95 -0.68
N PHE A 217 -8.55 -36.89 -1.49
CA PHE A 217 -7.32 -36.09 -1.60
C PHE A 217 -7.65 -34.61 -1.58
N THR A 218 -6.71 -33.81 -1.11
CA THR A 218 -6.78 -32.34 -1.15
C THR A 218 -5.91 -31.82 -2.28
N ILE A 219 -6.40 -30.78 -2.96
CA ILE A 219 -5.70 -30.08 -4.03
C ILE A 219 -5.15 -28.77 -3.46
#